data_0b6151f775017e2ea76a04033c78507a
#
_entry.id   0b6151f775017e2ea76a04033c78507a
#
_cell.length_a   1.000
_cell.length_b   1.000
_cell.length_c   1.000
_cell.angle_alpha   90.00
_cell.angle_beta   90.00
_cell.angle_gamma   90.00
#
_symmetry.space_group_name_H-M   'P 1'
#
loop_
_entity.id
_entity.type
_entity.pdbx_description
1 polymer ?
#
loop_
_entity_poly.entity_id
_entity_poly.type
_entity_poly.pdbx_seq_one_letter_code
_entity_poly.pdbx_strand_id
1 'polypeptide(L)'
;MVTQGSAIQSYYHQEDSYAERPEDIPLSDLSHQSSLQSLTNHDDEDDDNSSVHSFELYTPDEEKSLLRKLDTRLVLFLALLYLLSFLDRSNIGNAKVAGLSTSLNLRPAQFEWLLTGFYISYICFEWMTLFEAAFGPGVPFYLSFFFKRNELAFRTGLFISAAPLASSFASTLAFAIVKLGKNTAIESWRILFIIEGFPSVLVAVWAWYVIPDSPSTAPWLSARERSIATLRLRKQMDTSQDDAFGNKQPKKFDWSAVRNTLRDPKSYLTAGCFFSLNVAFSSMPVFAPIIIQNMGYSAIKAQGLAAPPHLFAFVVVLVTSVISDRLQSRSIPIILHAISAMAGYLLLALAPALHLSSTAQYMCIFPITSGFFSAVTTVIVWTVNNQQSEEGRGSNVALLNVIGQLGPLLGTRLYPESDAPTYKKGHALCAGFMGLVALLATILRLLLVRANASLREARTSATEDGAAKPLVGSHGVATGDFEYML
;
A
#
# COMPACT_ATOMS: atom_id res chain seq x y z
N MET A 1 -34.41 -12.63 0.01
CA MET A 1 -33.94 -11.24 -0.07
C MET A 1 -34.85 -10.32 0.74
N VAL A 2 -35.07 -10.60 1.99
CA VAL A 2 -35.72 -9.74 3.03
C VAL A 2 -35.54 -10.52 4.33
N THR A 3 -34.46 -10.30 5.10
CA THR A 3 -34.29 -10.69 6.51
C THR A 3 -32.89 -10.36 7.08
N GLN A 4 -32.27 -9.24 6.67
CA GLN A 4 -30.99 -8.79 7.27
C GLN A 4 -31.05 -7.36 7.85
N GLY A 5 -32.23 -6.72 7.87
CA GLY A 5 -32.38 -5.38 8.45
C GLY A 5 -32.63 -5.34 9.96
N SER A 6 -32.88 -6.46 10.61
CA SER A 6 -33.24 -6.51 12.05
C SER A 6 -32.05 -6.83 12.99
N ALA A 7 -30.95 -7.30 12.48
CA ALA A 7 -29.78 -7.67 13.30
C ALA A 7 -28.89 -6.46 13.66
N ILE A 8 -28.90 -5.40 12.86
CA ILE A 8 -28.08 -4.20 13.11
C ILE A 8 -28.73 -3.28 14.16
N GLN A 9 -30.02 -3.29 14.28
CA GLN A 9 -30.74 -2.48 15.29
C GLN A 9 -30.72 -3.09 16.69
N SER A 10 -30.49 -4.40 16.83
CA SER A 10 -30.37 -5.05 18.15
C SER A 10 -29.00 -4.86 18.81
N TYR A 11 -27.97 -4.53 18.05
CA TYR A 11 -26.62 -4.32 18.59
C TYR A 11 -26.46 -2.97 19.31
N TYR A 12 -27.27 -1.96 18.96
CA TYR A 12 -27.21 -0.64 19.59
C TYR A 12 -28.04 -0.54 20.90
N HIS A 13 -28.87 -1.53 21.23
CA HIS A 13 -29.69 -1.51 22.46
C HIS A 13 -29.14 -2.32 23.62
N GLN A 14 -27.99 -2.99 23.45
CA GLN A 14 -27.42 -3.87 24.49
C GLN A 14 -26.22 -3.28 25.25
N GLU A 15 -25.78 -2.06 24.91
CA GLU A 15 -24.70 -1.35 25.63
C GLU A 15 -25.16 -0.51 26.83
N ASP A 16 -26.48 -0.35 27.06
CA ASP A 16 -27.00 0.51 28.14
C ASP A 16 -27.27 -0.23 29.50
N SER A 17 -26.89 -1.51 29.67
CA SER A 17 -27.28 -2.25 30.85
C SER A 17 -26.16 -2.64 31.82
N TYR A 18 -24.91 -2.20 31.63
CA TYR A 18 -23.81 -2.44 32.59
C TYR A 18 -23.01 -1.16 32.87
N ALA A 19 -23.69 -0.12 33.38
CA ALA A 19 -23.05 0.96 34.10
C ALA A 19 -23.43 0.85 35.58
N GLU A 20 -22.62 0.12 36.34
CA GLU A 20 -22.61 0.27 37.80
C GLU A 20 -22.21 1.70 38.15
N ARG A 21 -23.06 2.41 38.88
CA ARG A 21 -22.77 3.74 39.42
C ARG A 21 -21.63 3.63 40.43
N PRO A 22 -20.64 4.48 40.40
CA PRO A 22 -19.71 4.64 41.52
C PRO A 22 -20.49 5.24 42.70
N GLU A 23 -20.29 4.66 43.89
CA GLU A 23 -20.84 5.11 45.17
C GLU A 23 -20.45 6.56 45.48
N ASP A 24 -21.37 7.28 46.12
CA ASP A 24 -21.26 8.67 46.55
C ASP A 24 -19.99 8.94 47.38
N ILE A 25 -19.07 9.74 46.90
CA ILE A 25 -17.93 10.26 47.65
C ILE A 25 -18.45 11.42 48.54
N PRO A 26 -18.20 11.45 49.85
CA PRO A 26 -18.69 12.49 50.73
C PRO A 26 -18.05 13.87 50.41
N LEU A 27 -18.86 14.91 50.43
CA LEU A 27 -18.53 16.30 50.15
C LEU A 27 -17.51 17.00 51.08
N SER A 28 -16.84 16.27 51.98
CA SER A 28 -15.88 16.80 52.96
C SER A 28 -14.47 17.07 52.38
N ASP A 29 -14.14 16.53 51.19
CA ASP A 29 -12.77 16.65 50.64
C ASP A 29 -12.56 17.75 49.60
N LEU A 30 -13.57 18.63 49.40
CA LEU A 30 -13.50 19.75 48.45
C LEU A 30 -12.86 21.03 49.04
N SER A 31 -12.39 21.01 50.30
CA SER A 31 -11.80 22.21 50.93
C SER A 31 -10.32 22.47 50.64
N HIS A 32 -9.65 21.56 49.92
CA HIS A 32 -8.21 21.73 49.60
C HIS A 32 -7.91 22.29 48.18
N GLN A 33 -8.95 22.61 47.40
CA GLN A 33 -8.72 23.18 46.03
C GLN A 33 -8.69 24.70 45.97
N SER A 34 -8.90 25.44 47.05
CA SER A 34 -8.93 26.91 47.04
C SER A 34 -7.58 27.61 47.26
N SER A 35 -6.49 26.85 47.46
CA SER A 35 -5.15 27.43 47.68
C SER A 35 -4.23 27.45 46.45
N LEU A 36 -4.71 27.07 45.26
CA LEU A 36 -3.91 27.08 44.02
C LEU A 36 -4.31 28.20 43.02
N GLN A 37 -5.25 29.10 43.41
CA GLN A 37 -5.75 30.15 42.53
C GLN A 37 -5.07 31.54 42.72
N SER A 38 -4.02 31.67 43.54
CA SER A 38 -3.40 32.97 43.86
C SER A 38 -1.97 33.17 43.30
N LEU A 39 -1.53 32.38 42.32
CA LEU A 39 -0.16 32.50 41.77
C LEU A 39 -0.10 32.64 40.23
N THR A 40 -1.13 33.15 39.59
CA THR A 40 -1.07 33.43 38.15
C THR A 40 -1.43 34.88 37.85
N ASN A 41 -0.49 35.79 38.12
CA ASN A 41 -0.38 37.07 37.45
C ASN A 41 1.10 37.33 37.15
N HIS A 42 1.56 36.85 36.02
CA HIS A 42 2.67 37.41 35.25
C HIS A 42 2.46 37.09 33.79
N ASP A 43 2.38 38.15 33.04
CA ASP A 43 2.25 38.17 31.58
C ASP A 43 3.53 37.63 30.93
N ASP A 44 3.38 37.14 29.69
CA ASP A 44 4.37 36.64 28.74
C ASP A 44 4.66 35.13 28.82
N GLU A 45 4.11 34.43 27.82
CA GLU A 45 4.56 33.19 27.15
C GLU A 45 3.38 32.30 26.70
N ASP A 46 2.74 32.69 25.58
CA ASP A 46 1.57 31.98 25.02
C ASP A 46 1.92 30.84 24.03
N ASP A 47 3.19 30.40 23.91
CA ASP A 47 3.59 29.42 22.87
C ASP A 47 3.98 28.02 23.40
N ASP A 48 4.04 27.79 24.71
CA ASP A 48 4.51 26.52 25.29
C ASP A 48 3.39 25.65 25.90
N ASN A 49 2.14 26.14 25.91
CA ASN A 49 1.05 25.48 26.64
C ASN A 49 0.37 24.28 25.88
N SER A 50 0.61 24.17 24.60
CA SER A 50 0.06 23.02 23.82
C SER A 50 0.89 21.73 23.96
N SER A 51 2.18 21.88 24.27
CA SER A 51 3.09 20.74 24.47
C SER A 51 2.93 20.11 25.86
N VAL A 52 2.66 20.91 26.89
CA VAL A 52 2.55 20.45 28.30
C VAL A 52 1.34 19.53 28.48
N HIS A 53 0.17 19.86 27.93
CA HIS A 53 -1.03 19.01 28.03
C HIS A 53 -0.91 17.63 27.34
N SER A 54 0.02 17.46 26.41
CA SER A 54 0.20 16.16 25.73
C SER A 54 1.04 15.18 26.53
N PHE A 55 1.95 15.66 27.39
CA PHE A 55 2.77 14.82 28.26
C PHE A 55 1.98 14.23 29.46
N GLU A 56 0.91 14.88 29.88
CA GLU A 56 0.05 14.37 30.96
C GLU A 56 -0.78 13.14 30.54
N LEU A 57 -1.03 12.94 29.24
CA LEU A 57 -1.87 11.83 28.76
C LEU A 57 -1.09 10.54 28.53
N TYR A 58 0.14 10.61 27.99
CA TYR A 58 1.05 9.46 27.80
C TYR A 58 2.47 9.93 27.48
N THR A 59 3.47 9.11 27.86
CA THR A 59 4.88 9.43 27.66
C THR A 59 5.36 9.07 26.23
N PRO A 60 6.42 9.71 25.69
CA PRO A 60 7.02 9.32 24.41
C PRO A 60 7.52 7.87 24.38
N ASP A 61 7.95 7.32 25.53
CA ASP A 61 8.40 5.93 25.64
C ASP A 61 7.23 4.94 25.56
N GLU A 62 6.06 5.27 26.14
CA GLU A 62 4.84 4.50 25.97
C GLU A 62 4.39 4.49 24.51
N GLU A 63 4.42 5.64 23.82
CA GLU A 63 4.10 5.72 22.38
C GLU A 63 5.05 4.86 21.54
N LYS A 64 6.36 4.95 21.81
CA LYS A 64 7.37 4.17 21.10
C LYS A 64 7.22 2.67 21.34
N SER A 65 6.90 2.25 22.56
CA SER A 65 6.61 0.86 22.92
C SER A 65 5.38 0.33 22.18
N LEU A 66 4.29 1.12 22.18
CA LEU A 66 3.07 0.81 21.44
C LEU A 66 3.35 0.66 19.94
N LEU A 67 4.09 1.60 19.33
CA LEU A 67 4.44 1.53 17.91
C LEU A 67 5.22 0.26 17.57
N ARG A 68 6.22 -0.11 18.36
CA ARG A 68 6.95 -1.37 18.16
C ARG A 68 6.05 -2.59 18.22
N LYS A 69 5.07 -2.58 19.13
CA LYS A 69 4.11 -3.66 19.27
C LYS A 69 3.15 -3.74 18.07
N LEU A 70 2.68 -2.59 17.58
CA LEU A 70 1.90 -2.50 16.36
C LEU A 70 2.71 -2.97 15.14
N ASP A 71 3.96 -2.52 15.01
CA ASP A 71 4.83 -2.90 13.89
C ASP A 71 5.06 -4.41 13.86
N THR A 72 5.35 -5.04 15.02
CA THR A 72 5.64 -6.47 15.08
C THR A 72 4.40 -7.37 14.99
N ARG A 73 3.29 -6.97 15.59
CA ARG A 73 2.07 -7.79 15.66
C ARG A 73 1.13 -7.59 14.47
N LEU A 74 1.07 -6.37 13.93
CA LEU A 74 0.15 -6.02 12.86
C LEU A 74 0.88 -5.94 11.52
N VAL A 75 1.88 -5.06 11.39
CA VAL A 75 2.53 -4.78 10.09
C VAL A 75 3.28 -5.99 9.55
N LEU A 76 4.08 -6.67 10.39
CA LEU A 76 4.80 -7.87 9.95
C LEU A 76 3.86 -9.03 9.65
N PHE A 77 2.75 -9.16 10.38
CA PHE A 77 1.76 -10.19 10.09
C PHE A 77 1.05 -9.93 8.76
N LEU A 78 0.66 -8.68 8.49
CA LEU A 78 0.10 -8.29 7.19
C LEU A 78 1.11 -8.49 6.06
N ALA A 79 2.40 -8.19 6.29
CA ALA A 79 3.46 -8.45 5.33
C ALA A 79 3.63 -9.95 5.04
N LEU A 80 3.51 -10.81 6.07
CA LEU A 80 3.49 -12.26 5.88
C LEU A 80 2.31 -12.74 5.02
N LEU A 81 1.11 -12.23 5.28
CA LEU A 81 -0.07 -12.53 4.48
C LEU A 81 0.12 -12.10 3.01
N TYR A 82 0.69 -10.92 2.80
CA TYR A 82 0.97 -10.43 1.45
C TYR A 82 2.07 -11.23 0.75
N LEU A 83 3.08 -11.65 1.50
CA LEU A 83 4.12 -12.55 1.00
C LEU A 83 3.51 -13.85 0.47
N LEU A 84 2.66 -14.51 1.25
CA LEU A 84 2.01 -15.76 0.86
C LEU A 84 1.06 -15.55 -0.35
N SER A 85 0.24 -14.51 -0.31
CA SER A 85 -0.65 -14.16 -1.43
C SER A 85 0.11 -13.88 -2.73
N PHE A 86 1.27 -13.19 -2.63
CA PHE A 86 2.08 -12.88 -3.80
C PHE A 86 2.90 -14.09 -4.28
N LEU A 87 3.28 -14.98 -3.37
CA LEU A 87 3.93 -16.24 -3.68
C LEU A 87 3.06 -17.08 -4.63
N ASP A 88 1.78 -17.29 -4.27
CA ASP A 88 0.81 -18.04 -5.08
C ASP A 88 0.66 -17.42 -6.48
N ARG A 89 0.65 -16.09 -6.58
CA ARG A 89 0.55 -15.36 -7.85
C ARG A 89 1.78 -15.52 -8.74
N SER A 90 2.98 -15.48 -8.17
CA SER A 90 4.24 -15.56 -8.93
C SER A 90 4.58 -16.99 -9.38
N ASN A 91 3.95 -17.98 -8.79
CA ASN A 91 4.27 -19.39 -8.95
C ASN A 91 4.00 -19.93 -10.34
N ILE A 92 3.02 -19.40 -11.05
CA ILE A 92 2.60 -19.90 -12.37
C ILE A 92 3.74 -19.83 -13.42
N GLY A 93 4.60 -18.80 -13.34
CA GLY A 93 5.78 -18.67 -14.20
C GLY A 93 6.83 -19.73 -13.89
N ASN A 94 7.10 -19.98 -12.61
CA ASN A 94 8.00 -21.04 -12.17
C ASN A 94 7.47 -22.43 -12.54
N ALA A 95 6.16 -22.65 -12.39
CA ALA A 95 5.49 -23.90 -12.77
C ALA A 95 5.60 -24.18 -14.29
N LYS A 96 5.51 -23.15 -15.14
CA LYS A 96 5.72 -23.28 -16.60
C LYS A 96 7.13 -23.84 -16.88
N VAL A 97 8.15 -23.24 -16.27
CA VAL A 97 9.55 -23.70 -16.42
C VAL A 97 9.77 -25.09 -15.79
N ALA A 98 8.98 -25.45 -14.77
CA ALA A 98 9.00 -26.76 -14.10
C ALA A 98 8.22 -27.85 -14.87
N GLY A 99 7.71 -27.57 -16.08
CA GLY A 99 7.09 -28.56 -16.96
C GLY A 99 5.56 -28.56 -16.98
N LEU A 100 4.87 -27.59 -16.39
CA LEU A 100 3.40 -27.49 -16.37
C LEU A 100 2.80 -27.59 -17.79
N SER A 101 3.32 -26.78 -18.74
CA SER A 101 2.80 -26.73 -20.10
C SER A 101 2.98 -28.05 -20.85
N THR A 102 4.08 -28.73 -20.62
CA THR A 102 4.39 -30.05 -21.25
C THR A 102 3.51 -31.13 -20.66
N SER A 103 3.38 -31.17 -19.34
CA SER A 103 2.58 -32.17 -18.62
C SER A 103 1.09 -32.11 -18.96
N LEU A 104 0.54 -30.89 -19.09
CA LEU A 104 -0.86 -30.65 -19.42
C LEU A 104 -1.12 -30.50 -20.93
N ASN A 105 -0.11 -30.67 -21.79
CA ASN A 105 -0.19 -30.48 -23.24
C ASN A 105 -0.82 -29.13 -23.63
N LEU A 106 -0.46 -28.05 -22.90
CA LEU A 106 -0.99 -26.71 -23.12
C LEU A 106 -0.37 -26.09 -24.38
N ARG A 107 -1.24 -25.59 -25.28
CA ARG A 107 -0.79 -24.71 -26.36
C ARG A 107 -0.35 -23.36 -25.80
N PRO A 108 0.58 -22.62 -26.44
CA PRO A 108 1.03 -21.30 -25.97
C PRO A 108 -0.12 -20.34 -25.64
N ALA A 109 -1.11 -20.24 -26.53
CA ALA A 109 -2.29 -19.41 -26.30
C ALA A 109 -3.12 -19.83 -25.08
N GLN A 110 -3.18 -21.13 -24.76
CA GLN A 110 -3.93 -21.61 -23.57
C GLN A 110 -3.23 -21.19 -22.27
N PHE A 111 -1.90 -21.18 -22.25
CA PHE A 111 -1.15 -20.67 -21.09
C PHE A 111 -1.40 -19.17 -20.88
N GLU A 112 -1.40 -18.37 -21.94
CA GLU A 112 -1.74 -16.95 -21.87
C GLU A 112 -3.18 -16.73 -21.38
N TRP A 113 -4.13 -17.54 -21.83
CA TRP A 113 -5.52 -17.50 -21.36
C TRP A 113 -5.66 -17.93 -19.90
N LEU A 114 -4.85 -18.87 -19.42
CA LEU A 114 -4.82 -19.26 -18.01
C LEU A 114 -4.39 -18.09 -17.12
N LEU A 115 -3.35 -17.35 -17.50
CA LEU A 115 -2.93 -16.12 -16.83
C LEU A 115 -4.01 -15.04 -16.89
N THR A 116 -4.58 -14.82 -18.08
CA THR A 116 -5.64 -13.82 -18.26
C THR A 116 -6.88 -14.17 -17.43
N GLY A 117 -7.27 -15.45 -17.40
CA GLY A 117 -8.39 -15.95 -16.62
C GLY A 117 -8.21 -15.73 -15.13
N PHE A 118 -7.00 -15.93 -14.62
CA PHE A 118 -6.67 -15.60 -13.23
C PHE A 118 -6.97 -14.12 -12.93
N TYR A 119 -6.48 -13.19 -13.76
CA TYR A 119 -6.72 -11.76 -13.53
C TYR A 119 -8.17 -11.34 -13.76
N ILE A 120 -8.88 -11.95 -14.72
CA ILE A 120 -10.32 -11.72 -14.88
C ILE A 120 -11.08 -12.16 -13.62
N SER A 121 -10.79 -13.35 -13.10
CA SER A 121 -11.39 -13.82 -11.86
C SER A 121 -11.04 -12.90 -10.70
N TYR A 122 -9.77 -12.49 -10.59
CA TYR A 122 -9.32 -11.56 -9.56
C TYR A 122 -10.10 -10.24 -9.62
N ILE A 123 -10.24 -9.62 -10.78
CA ILE A 123 -11.02 -8.37 -10.98
C ILE A 123 -12.51 -8.61 -10.69
N CYS A 124 -13.09 -9.70 -11.19
CA CYS A 124 -14.51 -10.01 -10.97
C CYS A 124 -14.85 -10.25 -9.50
N PHE A 125 -13.94 -10.85 -8.74
CA PHE A 125 -14.15 -11.12 -7.32
C PHE A 125 -13.62 -10.02 -6.42
N GLU A 126 -12.79 -9.12 -6.90
CA GLU A 126 -12.27 -7.99 -6.14
C GLU A 126 -13.39 -7.04 -5.65
N TRP A 127 -14.47 -6.86 -6.41
CA TRP A 127 -15.61 -6.05 -5.98
C TRP A 127 -16.47 -6.74 -4.91
N MET A 128 -16.54 -8.08 -4.89
CA MET A 128 -17.21 -8.82 -3.81
C MET A 128 -16.48 -8.67 -2.48
N THR A 129 -15.20 -8.43 -2.55
CA THR A 129 -14.34 -8.13 -1.43
C THR A 129 -14.32 -6.63 -1.09
N LEU A 130 -15.28 -5.80 -1.56
CA LEU A 130 -15.39 -4.40 -1.18
C LEU A 130 -15.48 -4.19 0.35
N PHE A 131 -15.78 -5.23 1.11
CA PHE A 131 -15.69 -5.28 2.57
C PHE A 131 -14.38 -5.87 3.11
N GLU A 132 -13.59 -6.58 2.27
CA GLU A 132 -12.26 -7.14 2.59
C GLU A 132 -11.23 -6.81 1.50
N ALA A 133 -11.57 -5.96 0.56
CA ALA A 133 -11.01 -5.92 -0.76
C ALA A 133 -9.78 -5.12 -0.93
N ALA A 134 -9.09 -5.51 -1.93
CA ALA A 134 -7.87 -4.90 -2.38
C ALA A 134 -6.75 -5.05 -1.35
N PHE A 135 -6.48 -6.30 -0.92
CA PHE A 135 -5.46 -6.59 0.08
C PHE A 135 -4.14 -5.83 -0.20
N GLY A 136 -3.75 -5.65 -1.45
CA GLY A 136 -2.62 -4.81 -1.82
C GLY A 136 -2.80 -3.34 -1.40
N PRO A 137 -3.64 -2.55 -2.08
CA PRO A 137 -3.86 -1.14 -1.76
C PRO A 137 -4.82 -0.90 -0.58
N GLY A 138 -5.63 -1.87 -0.20
CA GLY A 138 -6.55 -1.78 0.94
C GLY A 138 -5.83 -1.81 2.28
N VAL A 139 -4.75 -2.57 2.40
CA VAL A 139 -3.95 -2.61 3.64
C VAL A 139 -3.33 -1.26 3.99
N PRO A 140 -2.77 -0.45 3.09
CA PRO A 140 -2.36 0.91 3.41
C PRO A 140 -3.49 1.80 3.95
N PHE A 141 -4.72 1.65 3.42
CA PHE A 141 -5.89 2.31 3.97
C PHE A 141 -6.23 1.79 5.38
N TYR A 142 -6.26 0.48 5.57
CA TYR A 142 -6.45 -0.14 6.88
C TYR A 142 -5.38 0.29 7.90
N LEU A 143 -4.09 0.34 7.51
CA LEU A 143 -3.02 0.82 8.37
C LEU A 143 -3.21 2.30 8.77
N SER A 144 -3.91 3.11 7.97
CA SER A 144 -4.21 4.50 8.31
C SER A 144 -5.16 4.64 9.52
N PHE A 145 -5.85 3.57 9.94
CA PHE A 145 -6.64 3.54 11.18
C PHE A 145 -5.78 3.29 12.44
N PHE A 146 -4.52 2.86 12.28
CA PHE A 146 -3.61 2.54 13.39
C PHE A 146 -2.42 3.49 13.50
N PHE A 147 -2.04 4.14 12.39
CA PHE A 147 -0.83 4.95 12.30
C PHE A 147 -1.10 6.35 11.79
N LYS A 148 -0.32 7.31 12.30
CA LYS A 148 -0.36 8.70 11.82
C LYS A 148 0.10 8.79 10.36
N ARG A 149 -0.33 9.84 9.64
CA ARG A 149 -0.03 10.08 8.23
C ARG A 149 1.48 10.08 7.90
N ASN A 150 2.29 10.63 8.78
CA ASN A 150 3.76 10.67 8.67
C ASN A 150 4.45 9.33 9.00
N GLU A 151 3.74 8.40 9.62
CA GLU A 151 4.25 7.07 10.00
C GLU A 151 3.86 5.98 9.00
N LEU A 152 2.94 6.28 8.08
CA LEU A 152 2.27 5.28 7.23
C LEU A 152 3.17 4.77 6.11
N ALA A 153 4.04 5.61 5.54
CA ALA A 153 4.75 5.25 4.32
C ALA A 153 5.79 4.15 4.52
N PHE A 154 6.58 4.23 5.57
CA PHE A 154 7.54 3.16 5.88
C PHE A 154 6.83 1.81 6.11
N ARG A 155 5.69 1.81 6.81
CA ARG A 155 4.92 0.61 7.11
C ARG A 155 4.23 0.02 5.88
N THR A 156 3.71 0.89 5.03
CA THR A 156 3.22 0.49 3.70
C THR A 156 4.35 -0.06 2.84
N GLY A 157 5.53 0.57 2.89
CA GLY A 157 6.73 0.09 2.23
C GLY A 157 7.15 -1.30 2.71
N LEU A 158 7.14 -1.52 4.02
CA LEU A 158 7.44 -2.82 4.61
C LEU A 158 6.43 -3.89 4.19
N PHE A 159 5.15 -3.55 4.17
CA PHE A 159 4.09 -4.45 3.70
C PHE A 159 4.27 -4.81 2.21
N ILE A 160 4.41 -3.82 1.33
CA ILE A 160 4.50 -4.07 -0.13
C ILE A 160 5.84 -4.71 -0.51
N SER A 161 6.93 -4.46 0.24
CA SER A 161 8.22 -5.10 0.00
C SER A 161 8.18 -6.63 0.14
N ALA A 162 7.15 -7.17 0.78
CA ALA A 162 6.90 -8.61 0.82
C ALA A 162 6.67 -9.21 -0.57
N ALA A 163 6.20 -8.45 -1.57
CA ALA A 163 5.98 -8.95 -2.93
C ALA A 163 7.28 -9.34 -3.65
N PRO A 164 8.31 -8.48 -3.77
CA PRO A 164 9.59 -8.90 -4.34
C PRO A 164 10.29 -9.96 -3.50
N LEU A 165 10.15 -9.94 -2.17
CA LEU A 165 10.67 -11.01 -1.31
C LEU A 165 10.00 -12.35 -1.63
N ALA A 166 8.68 -12.38 -1.80
CA ALA A 166 7.92 -13.56 -2.22
C ALA A 166 8.40 -14.09 -3.59
N SER A 167 8.60 -13.22 -4.58
CA SER A 167 9.11 -13.60 -5.90
C SER A 167 10.51 -14.21 -5.83
N SER A 168 11.40 -13.66 -4.98
CA SER A 168 12.72 -14.22 -4.73
C SER A 168 12.63 -15.61 -4.08
N PHE A 169 11.76 -15.75 -3.08
CA PHE A 169 11.54 -17.02 -2.38
C PHE A 169 10.95 -18.08 -3.31
N ALA A 170 9.90 -17.73 -4.09
CA ALA A 170 9.28 -18.63 -5.08
C ALA A 170 10.31 -19.15 -6.10
N SER A 171 11.14 -18.26 -6.64
CA SER A 171 12.18 -18.64 -7.59
C SER A 171 13.24 -19.57 -6.98
N THR A 172 13.62 -19.31 -5.73
CA THR A 172 14.57 -20.15 -4.99
C THR A 172 13.98 -21.53 -4.67
N LEU A 173 12.72 -21.56 -4.24
CA LEU A 173 11.99 -22.79 -3.94
C LEU A 173 11.78 -23.63 -5.20
N ALA A 174 11.38 -23.00 -6.31
CA ALA A 174 11.24 -23.68 -7.61
C ALA A 174 12.57 -24.28 -8.08
N PHE A 175 13.71 -23.54 -7.93
CA PHE A 175 15.05 -24.07 -8.20
C PHE A 175 15.34 -25.32 -7.38
N ALA A 176 15.07 -25.29 -6.08
CA ALA A 176 15.30 -26.43 -5.17
C ALA A 176 14.43 -27.65 -5.56
N ILE A 177 13.13 -27.44 -5.80
CA ILE A 177 12.19 -28.50 -6.16
C ILE A 177 12.56 -29.15 -7.49
N VAL A 178 12.86 -28.36 -8.53
CA VAL A 178 13.24 -28.92 -9.84
C VAL A 178 14.59 -29.64 -9.78
N LYS A 179 15.51 -29.15 -8.92
CA LYS A 179 16.83 -29.84 -8.74
C LYS A 179 16.71 -31.15 -7.99
N LEU A 180 15.88 -31.19 -6.93
CA LEU A 180 15.72 -32.37 -6.06
C LEU A 180 14.65 -33.34 -6.55
N GLY A 181 13.62 -32.84 -7.25
CA GLY A 181 12.43 -33.56 -7.64
C GLY A 181 12.57 -34.45 -8.90
N LYS A 182 13.77 -34.53 -9.51
CA LYS A 182 13.99 -35.31 -10.74
C LYS A 182 13.64 -36.80 -10.63
N ASN A 183 13.65 -37.36 -9.42
CA ASN A 183 13.42 -38.78 -9.15
C ASN A 183 12.15 -39.04 -8.34
N THR A 184 11.22 -38.08 -8.26
CA THR A 184 9.96 -38.24 -7.53
C THR A 184 8.85 -38.73 -8.46
N ALA A 185 7.89 -39.50 -7.93
CA ALA A 185 6.71 -39.95 -8.65
C ALA A 185 5.72 -38.84 -8.99
N ILE A 186 5.86 -37.68 -8.33
CA ILE A 186 5.01 -36.50 -8.50
C ILE A 186 5.76 -35.46 -9.32
N GLU A 187 5.11 -34.86 -10.31
CA GLU A 187 5.70 -33.83 -11.16
C GLU A 187 6.09 -32.60 -10.35
N SER A 188 7.25 -32.01 -10.64
CA SER A 188 7.81 -30.88 -9.86
C SER A 188 6.87 -29.69 -9.73
N TRP A 189 6.10 -29.35 -10.75
CA TRP A 189 5.15 -28.25 -10.69
C TRP A 189 3.99 -28.51 -9.70
N ARG A 190 3.56 -29.78 -9.53
CA ARG A 190 2.52 -30.13 -8.54
C ARG A 190 3.04 -29.98 -7.10
N ILE A 191 4.28 -30.43 -6.87
CA ILE A 191 4.96 -30.29 -5.57
C ILE A 191 5.06 -28.79 -5.21
N LEU A 192 5.38 -27.93 -6.19
CA LEU A 192 5.49 -26.50 -6.01
C LEU A 192 4.17 -25.89 -5.48
N PHE A 193 3.04 -26.17 -6.14
CA PHE A 193 1.74 -25.68 -5.71
C PHE A 193 1.31 -26.21 -4.33
N ILE A 194 1.63 -27.46 -3.99
CA ILE A 194 1.28 -28.01 -2.67
C ILE A 194 2.09 -27.32 -1.56
N ILE A 195 3.41 -27.14 -1.75
CA ILE A 195 4.29 -26.54 -0.74
C ILE A 195 3.97 -25.06 -0.51
N GLU A 196 3.54 -24.34 -1.54
CA GLU A 196 3.24 -22.91 -1.42
C GLU A 196 1.77 -22.65 -1.03
N GLY A 197 0.82 -23.38 -1.56
CA GLY A 197 -0.61 -23.17 -1.28
C GLY A 197 -1.04 -23.62 0.12
N PHE A 198 -0.48 -24.72 0.64
CA PHE A 198 -0.89 -25.23 1.95
C PHE A 198 -0.64 -24.26 3.11
N PRO A 199 0.56 -23.60 3.25
CA PRO A 199 0.76 -22.58 4.27
C PRO A 199 -0.17 -21.39 4.13
N SER A 200 -0.52 -20.98 2.89
CA SER A 200 -1.42 -19.85 2.63
C SER A 200 -2.81 -20.09 3.25
N VAL A 201 -3.35 -21.30 3.11
CA VAL A 201 -4.64 -21.67 3.71
C VAL A 201 -4.58 -21.64 5.24
N LEU A 202 -3.54 -22.20 5.85
CA LEU A 202 -3.38 -22.22 7.32
C LEU A 202 -3.28 -20.81 7.91
N VAL A 203 -2.48 -19.95 7.28
CA VAL A 203 -2.27 -18.57 7.75
C VAL A 203 -3.51 -17.72 7.50
N ALA A 204 -4.28 -17.97 6.43
CA ALA A 204 -5.55 -17.28 6.19
C ALA A 204 -6.58 -17.57 7.29
N VAL A 205 -6.69 -18.82 7.75
CA VAL A 205 -7.56 -19.17 8.90
C VAL A 205 -7.07 -18.47 10.16
N TRP A 206 -5.78 -18.40 10.39
CA TRP A 206 -5.21 -17.72 11.58
C TRP A 206 -5.43 -16.21 11.52
N ALA A 207 -5.37 -15.60 10.34
CA ALA A 207 -5.60 -14.17 10.15
C ALA A 207 -6.96 -13.70 10.67
N TRP A 208 -8.00 -14.52 10.49
CA TRP A 208 -9.35 -14.24 10.98
C TRP A 208 -9.43 -13.97 12.50
N TYR A 209 -8.55 -14.59 13.28
CA TYR A 209 -8.52 -14.43 14.75
C TYR A 209 -7.54 -13.36 15.23
N VAL A 210 -6.60 -12.92 14.39
CA VAL A 210 -5.48 -12.06 14.82
C VAL A 210 -5.66 -10.61 14.38
N ILE A 211 -6.31 -10.35 13.23
CA ILE A 211 -6.47 -9.02 12.67
C ILE A 211 -7.64 -8.30 13.37
N PRO A 212 -7.39 -7.18 14.09
CA PRO A 212 -8.44 -6.41 14.75
C PRO A 212 -9.02 -5.36 13.79
N ASP A 213 -10.31 -5.02 13.94
CA ASP A 213 -10.96 -3.99 13.12
C ASP A 213 -10.45 -2.57 13.41
N SER A 214 -10.04 -2.31 14.64
CA SER A 214 -9.58 -1.00 15.11
C SER A 214 -8.60 -1.11 16.28
N PRO A 215 -7.87 -0.04 16.63
CA PRO A 215 -7.00 -0.04 17.81
C PRO A 215 -7.74 -0.32 19.11
N SER A 216 -9.01 0.10 19.22
CA SER A 216 -9.84 -0.12 20.41
C SER A 216 -10.26 -1.57 20.59
N THR A 217 -10.42 -2.34 19.52
CA THR A 217 -10.85 -3.75 19.54
C THR A 217 -9.69 -4.73 19.52
N ALA A 218 -8.43 -4.27 19.41
CA ALA A 218 -7.25 -5.13 19.31
C ALA A 218 -7.07 -5.98 20.59
N PRO A 219 -7.24 -7.34 20.53
CA PRO A 219 -7.23 -8.18 21.72
C PRO A 219 -5.85 -8.29 22.39
N TRP A 220 -4.80 -8.06 21.62
CA TRP A 220 -3.40 -8.15 22.08
C TRP A 220 -2.84 -6.82 22.62
N LEU A 221 -3.64 -5.72 22.64
CA LEU A 221 -3.31 -4.47 23.34
C LEU A 221 -3.91 -4.44 24.72
N SER A 222 -3.16 -3.93 25.72
CA SER A 222 -3.68 -3.63 27.05
C SER A 222 -4.68 -2.47 27.01
N ALA A 223 -5.49 -2.29 28.03
CA ALA A 223 -6.45 -1.18 28.12
C ALA A 223 -5.75 0.18 28.00
N ARG A 224 -4.58 0.35 28.65
CA ARG A 224 -3.75 1.55 28.56
C ARG A 224 -3.24 1.79 27.12
N GLU A 225 -2.71 0.74 26.44
CA GLU A 225 -2.22 0.84 25.08
C GLU A 225 -3.33 1.18 24.08
N ARG A 226 -4.56 0.65 24.27
CA ARG A 226 -5.73 1.01 23.44
C ARG A 226 -6.10 2.48 23.60
N SER A 227 -6.10 2.99 24.84
CA SER A 227 -6.34 4.41 25.12
C SER A 227 -5.30 5.28 24.45
N ILE A 228 -4.01 4.97 24.58
CA ILE A 228 -2.92 5.71 23.93
C ILE A 228 -3.08 5.67 22.41
N ALA A 229 -3.34 4.48 21.81
CA ALA A 229 -3.55 4.34 20.38
C ALA A 229 -4.70 5.20 19.86
N THR A 230 -5.80 5.28 20.60
CA THR A 230 -6.96 6.10 20.22
C THR A 230 -6.68 7.61 20.40
N LEU A 231 -6.06 8.00 21.50
CA LEU A 231 -5.75 9.42 21.79
C LEU A 231 -4.77 10.03 20.78
N ARG A 232 -3.71 9.28 20.41
CA ARG A 232 -2.72 9.77 19.44
C ARG A 232 -3.31 10.00 18.03
N LEU A 233 -4.33 9.24 17.64
CA LEU A 233 -5.04 9.42 16.37
C LEU A 233 -6.06 10.56 16.44
N ARG A 234 -6.76 10.71 17.57
CA ARG A 234 -7.68 11.86 17.80
C ARG A 234 -6.96 13.18 17.70
N LYS A 235 -5.79 13.33 18.33
CA LYS A 235 -5.01 14.55 18.26
C LYS A 235 -4.68 14.99 16.83
N GLN A 236 -4.52 14.04 15.90
CA GLN A 236 -4.34 14.35 14.48
C GLN A 236 -5.65 14.77 13.79
N MET A 237 -6.80 14.29 14.29
CA MET A 237 -8.13 14.70 13.76
C MET A 237 -8.56 16.05 14.32
N ASP A 238 -8.32 16.32 15.61
CA ASP A 238 -8.69 17.58 16.28
C ASP A 238 -7.88 18.76 15.76
N THR A 239 -6.62 18.58 15.34
CA THR A 239 -5.85 19.62 14.64
C THR A 239 -6.46 19.98 13.27
N SER A 240 -7.41 19.17 12.77
CA SER A 240 -8.12 19.38 11.50
C SER A 240 -9.54 19.93 11.69
N GLN A 241 -10.06 20.03 12.91
CA GLN A 241 -11.42 20.49 13.23
C GLN A 241 -11.48 21.04 14.66
N ASP A 242 -11.08 22.29 14.83
CA ASP A 242 -11.52 23.12 15.97
C ASP A 242 -12.99 23.52 15.75
N ASP A 243 -13.92 22.58 15.94
CA ASP A 243 -15.30 22.92 16.17
C ASP A 243 -15.51 23.09 17.68
N ALA A 244 -15.51 24.36 18.10
CA ALA A 244 -15.59 24.85 19.47
C ALA A 244 -16.93 24.56 20.19
N PHE A 245 -17.66 23.51 19.85
CA PHE A 245 -18.87 23.12 20.58
C PHE A 245 -19.08 21.60 20.51
N GLY A 246 -18.95 20.97 21.68
CA GLY A 246 -18.98 19.54 21.98
C GLY A 246 -20.26 18.77 21.68
N ASN A 247 -20.80 18.79 20.47
CA ASN A 247 -21.95 17.99 20.10
C ASN A 247 -21.54 16.93 19.06
N LYS A 248 -21.11 15.75 19.54
CA LYS A 248 -20.77 14.59 18.71
C LYS A 248 -22.03 13.96 18.14
N GLN A 249 -22.52 14.47 17.00
CA GLN A 249 -23.42 13.68 16.17
C GLN A 249 -22.61 12.57 15.44
N PRO A 250 -23.15 11.35 15.27
CA PRO A 250 -22.51 10.32 14.49
C PRO A 250 -22.28 10.86 13.07
N LYS A 251 -21.02 10.90 12.64
CA LYS A 251 -20.62 11.46 11.36
C LYS A 251 -21.30 10.70 10.23
N LYS A 252 -22.27 11.33 9.56
CA LYS A 252 -22.91 10.74 8.38
C LYS A 252 -21.87 10.59 7.28
N PHE A 253 -21.91 9.47 6.56
CA PHE A 253 -21.05 9.22 5.40
C PHE A 253 -21.15 10.35 4.37
N ASP A 254 -20.03 10.98 4.04
CA ASP A 254 -19.99 12.14 3.16
C ASP A 254 -19.88 11.74 1.68
N TRP A 255 -21.01 11.59 1.02
CA TRP A 255 -21.08 11.37 -0.42
C TRP A 255 -20.50 12.51 -1.26
N SER A 256 -20.39 13.72 -0.70
CA SER A 256 -19.79 14.86 -1.41
C SER A 256 -18.27 14.67 -1.55
N ALA A 257 -17.61 14.14 -0.53
CA ALA A 257 -16.20 13.80 -0.57
C ALA A 257 -15.91 12.73 -1.65
N VAL A 258 -16.75 11.69 -1.74
CA VAL A 258 -16.65 10.65 -2.79
C VAL A 258 -16.78 11.27 -4.18
N ARG A 259 -17.82 12.08 -4.39
CA ARG A 259 -18.06 12.74 -5.68
C ARG A 259 -16.92 13.70 -6.06
N ASN A 260 -16.39 14.44 -5.11
CA ASN A 260 -15.27 15.35 -5.33
C ASN A 260 -14.00 14.59 -5.73
N THR A 261 -13.69 13.48 -5.06
CA THR A 261 -12.57 12.60 -5.41
C THR A 261 -12.71 12.03 -6.82
N LEU A 262 -13.91 11.58 -7.20
CA LEU A 262 -14.19 11.06 -8.54
C LEU A 262 -14.16 12.14 -9.64
N ARG A 263 -14.28 13.41 -9.29
CA ARG A 263 -14.16 14.55 -10.22
C ARG A 263 -12.74 15.15 -10.26
N ASP A 264 -11.89 14.80 -9.32
CA ASP A 264 -10.54 15.34 -9.24
C ASP A 264 -9.62 14.67 -10.29
N PRO A 265 -9.09 15.42 -11.26
CA PRO A 265 -8.18 14.87 -12.27
C PRO A 265 -6.89 14.30 -11.66
N LYS A 266 -6.49 14.74 -10.46
CA LYS A 266 -5.31 14.22 -9.75
C LYS A 266 -5.48 12.73 -9.41
N SER A 267 -6.69 12.31 -9.07
CA SER A 267 -7.04 10.91 -8.79
C SER A 267 -6.86 10.01 -10.01
N TYR A 268 -7.20 10.51 -11.20
CA TYR A 268 -7.00 9.77 -12.46
C TYR A 268 -5.53 9.71 -12.90
N LEU A 269 -4.73 10.73 -12.56
CA LEU A 269 -3.28 10.70 -12.83
C LEU A 269 -2.59 9.62 -11.99
N THR A 270 -2.92 9.50 -10.69
CA THR A 270 -2.40 8.42 -9.85
C THR A 270 -2.88 7.04 -10.31
N ALA A 271 -4.15 6.92 -10.70
CA ALA A 271 -4.70 5.69 -11.24
C ALA A 271 -4.04 5.29 -12.58
N GLY A 272 -3.75 6.25 -13.45
CA GLY A 272 -3.00 6.04 -14.69
C GLY A 272 -1.55 5.61 -14.45
N CYS A 273 -0.87 6.19 -13.44
CA CYS A 273 0.43 5.71 -12.99
C CYS A 273 0.35 4.25 -12.53
N PHE A 274 -0.63 3.93 -11.70
CA PHE A 274 -0.79 2.59 -11.15
C PHE A 274 -1.16 1.55 -12.21
N PHE A 275 -2.02 1.90 -13.18
CA PHE A 275 -2.29 1.08 -14.36
C PHE A 275 -0.99 0.76 -15.12
N SER A 276 -0.21 1.78 -15.44
CA SER A 276 1.03 1.64 -16.20
C SER A 276 2.08 0.80 -15.47
N LEU A 277 2.19 0.97 -14.15
CA LEU A 277 3.05 0.16 -13.30
C LEU A 277 2.60 -1.30 -13.23
N ASN A 278 1.29 -1.55 -13.15
CA ASN A 278 0.74 -2.89 -13.06
C ASN A 278 0.93 -3.72 -14.33
N VAL A 279 1.14 -3.11 -15.48
CA VAL A 279 1.56 -3.81 -16.71
C VAL A 279 2.90 -4.52 -16.49
N ALA A 280 3.90 -3.83 -15.92
CA ALA A 280 5.20 -4.42 -15.62
C ALA A 280 5.15 -5.35 -14.38
N PHE A 281 4.40 -4.95 -13.36
CA PHE A 281 4.23 -5.68 -12.11
C PHE A 281 3.59 -7.06 -12.29
N SER A 282 2.67 -7.22 -13.25
CA SER A 282 2.03 -8.50 -13.55
C SER A 282 2.84 -9.38 -14.48
N SER A 283 3.65 -8.78 -15.36
CA SER A 283 4.41 -9.51 -16.36
C SER A 283 5.75 -10.00 -15.82
N MET A 284 6.54 -9.14 -15.20
CA MET A 284 7.93 -9.46 -14.88
C MET A 284 8.11 -10.61 -13.89
N PRO A 285 7.39 -10.73 -12.75
CA PRO A 285 7.52 -11.86 -11.84
C PRO A 285 7.18 -13.20 -12.49
N VAL A 286 6.25 -13.21 -13.43
CA VAL A 286 5.81 -14.42 -14.15
C VAL A 286 6.79 -14.79 -15.26
N PHE A 287 7.24 -13.81 -16.04
CA PHE A 287 8.05 -14.07 -17.23
C PHE A 287 9.57 -14.00 -16.99
N ALA A 288 10.06 -13.48 -15.84
CA ALA A 288 11.48 -13.38 -15.56
C ALA A 288 12.25 -14.71 -15.72
N PRO A 289 11.79 -15.84 -15.17
CA PRO A 289 12.48 -17.12 -15.37
C PRO A 289 12.55 -17.54 -16.85
N ILE A 290 11.47 -17.28 -17.60
CA ILE A 290 11.36 -17.61 -19.04
C ILE A 290 12.30 -16.71 -19.86
N ILE A 291 12.32 -15.42 -19.56
CA ILE A 291 13.19 -14.43 -20.22
C ILE A 291 14.66 -14.79 -19.97
N ILE A 292 15.04 -15.13 -18.73
CA ILE A 292 16.39 -15.53 -18.35
C ILE A 292 16.76 -16.84 -19.07
N GLN A 293 15.84 -17.79 -19.16
CA GLN A 293 16.08 -19.04 -19.90
C GLN A 293 16.35 -18.74 -21.38
N ASN A 294 15.61 -17.83 -22.01
CA ASN A 294 15.78 -17.46 -23.41
C ASN A 294 17.07 -16.64 -23.67
N MET A 295 17.68 -16.09 -22.62
CA MET A 295 19.04 -15.48 -22.70
C MET A 295 20.16 -16.54 -22.83
N GLY A 296 19.80 -17.84 -22.86
CA GLY A 296 20.76 -18.95 -23.04
C GLY A 296 21.11 -19.71 -21.74
N TYR A 297 20.46 -19.41 -20.61
CA TYR A 297 20.64 -20.15 -19.37
C TYR A 297 19.78 -21.43 -19.34
N SER A 298 20.25 -22.49 -18.67
CA SER A 298 19.41 -23.68 -18.48
C SER A 298 18.18 -23.37 -17.60
N ALA A 299 17.09 -24.12 -17.77
CA ALA A 299 15.85 -23.94 -17.00
C ALA A 299 16.08 -23.85 -15.47
N ILE A 300 16.93 -24.74 -14.93
CA ILE A 300 17.27 -24.74 -13.50
C ILE A 300 18.03 -23.47 -13.11
N LYS A 301 19.04 -23.09 -13.91
CA LYS A 301 19.81 -21.86 -13.64
C LYS A 301 18.92 -20.62 -13.76
N ALA A 302 18.00 -20.57 -14.72
CA ALA A 302 17.11 -19.43 -14.92
C ALA A 302 16.20 -19.20 -13.71
N GLN A 303 15.68 -20.27 -13.09
CA GLN A 303 14.92 -20.15 -11.84
C GLN A 303 15.78 -19.58 -10.70
N GLY A 304 16.99 -20.10 -10.49
CA GLY A 304 17.89 -19.58 -9.48
C GLY A 304 18.31 -18.13 -9.73
N LEU A 305 18.57 -17.75 -11.00
CA LEU A 305 18.94 -16.40 -11.39
C LEU A 305 17.77 -15.39 -11.34
N ALA A 306 16.52 -15.84 -11.29
CA ALA A 306 15.39 -14.95 -11.09
C ALA A 306 15.29 -14.41 -9.64
N ALA A 307 15.86 -15.10 -8.64
CA ALA A 307 15.80 -14.71 -7.24
C ALA A 307 16.60 -13.41 -6.90
N PRO A 308 17.88 -13.24 -7.30
CA PRO A 308 18.69 -12.09 -6.90
C PRO A 308 18.11 -10.72 -7.30
N PRO A 309 17.57 -10.50 -8.52
CA PRO A 309 16.94 -9.21 -8.86
C PRO A 309 15.76 -8.86 -7.96
N HIS A 310 14.95 -9.84 -7.58
CA HIS A 310 13.82 -9.63 -6.69
C HIS A 310 14.25 -9.36 -5.24
N LEU A 311 15.28 -10.05 -4.74
CA LEU A 311 15.87 -9.76 -3.44
C LEU A 311 16.49 -8.35 -3.39
N PHE A 312 17.15 -7.94 -4.48
CA PHE A 312 17.65 -6.58 -4.62
C PHE A 312 16.49 -5.57 -4.60
N ALA A 313 15.41 -5.84 -5.33
CA ALA A 313 14.21 -4.99 -5.33
C ALA A 313 13.61 -4.85 -3.92
N PHE A 314 13.55 -5.93 -3.13
CA PHE A 314 13.10 -5.88 -1.72
C PHE A 314 13.89 -4.82 -0.92
N VAL A 315 15.22 -4.87 -0.97
CA VAL A 315 16.09 -3.92 -0.27
C VAL A 315 15.86 -2.49 -0.78
N VAL A 316 15.80 -2.30 -2.11
CA VAL A 316 15.59 -0.98 -2.73
C VAL A 316 14.25 -0.39 -2.35
N VAL A 317 13.16 -1.18 -2.30
CA VAL A 317 11.83 -0.69 -1.85
C VAL A 317 11.91 -0.14 -0.42
N LEU A 318 12.55 -0.87 0.51
CA LEU A 318 12.70 -0.41 1.90
C LEU A 318 13.50 0.89 1.98
N VAL A 319 14.64 0.94 1.31
CA VAL A 319 15.51 2.14 1.26
C VAL A 319 14.77 3.31 0.65
N THR A 320 14.06 3.09 -0.46
CA THR A 320 13.25 4.13 -1.13
C THR A 320 12.16 4.66 -0.21
N SER A 321 11.47 3.80 0.54
CA SER A 321 10.42 4.20 1.47
C SER A 321 10.98 5.11 2.58
N VAL A 322 12.14 4.77 3.16
CA VAL A 322 12.81 5.60 4.16
C VAL A 322 13.27 6.95 3.57
N ILE A 323 13.86 6.93 2.38
CA ILE A 323 14.32 8.16 1.70
C ILE A 323 13.13 9.05 1.37
N SER A 324 12.05 8.48 0.83
CA SER A 324 10.83 9.21 0.49
C SER A 324 10.18 9.88 1.72
N ASP A 325 10.22 9.21 2.88
CA ASP A 325 9.73 9.79 4.14
C ASP A 325 10.62 10.94 4.63
N ARG A 326 11.94 10.79 4.54
CA ARG A 326 12.89 11.85 4.92
C ARG A 326 12.81 13.08 4.00
N LEU A 327 12.65 12.86 2.70
CA LEU A 327 12.54 13.94 1.71
C LEU A 327 11.16 14.60 1.71
N GLN A 328 10.16 14.03 2.38
CA GLN A 328 8.76 14.45 2.33
C GLN A 328 8.25 14.63 0.89
N SER A 329 8.79 13.84 -0.03
CA SER A 329 8.46 13.86 -1.46
C SER A 329 8.26 12.46 -1.98
N ARG A 330 7.13 12.25 -2.66
CA ARG A 330 6.76 10.96 -3.27
C ARG A 330 7.07 10.93 -4.77
N SER A 331 6.91 12.06 -5.44
CA SER A 331 7.08 12.16 -6.89
C SER A 331 8.51 11.92 -7.36
N ILE A 332 9.52 12.43 -6.63
CA ILE A 332 10.93 12.29 -7.04
C ILE A 332 11.34 10.82 -7.08
N PRO A 333 11.14 10.00 -6.02
CA PRO A 333 11.42 8.57 -6.09
C PRO A 333 10.67 7.86 -7.22
N ILE A 334 9.38 8.17 -7.44
CA ILE A 334 8.60 7.55 -8.52
C ILE A 334 9.24 7.82 -9.88
N ILE A 335 9.58 9.08 -10.17
CA ILE A 335 10.17 9.49 -11.45
C ILE A 335 11.51 8.81 -11.66
N LEU A 336 12.40 8.81 -10.66
CA LEU A 336 13.72 8.20 -10.75
C LEU A 336 13.64 6.70 -10.99
N HIS A 337 12.78 6.00 -10.25
CA HIS A 337 12.57 4.56 -10.41
C HIS A 337 11.90 4.20 -11.74
N ALA A 338 10.95 5.00 -12.20
CA ALA A 338 10.32 4.81 -13.51
C ALA A 338 11.33 4.99 -14.67
N ILE A 339 12.18 6.01 -14.60
CA ILE A 339 13.25 6.23 -15.60
C ILE A 339 14.26 5.08 -15.55
N SER A 340 14.66 4.62 -14.37
CA SER A 340 15.59 3.49 -14.21
C SER A 340 15.03 2.20 -14.82
N ALA A 341 13.75 1.89 -14.56
CA ALA A 341 13.08 0.73 -15.15
C ALA A 341 12.90 0.89 -16.66
N MET A 342 12.54 2.08 -17.15
CA MET A 342 12.44 2.38 -18.57
C MET A 342 13.76 2.12 -19.29
N ALA A 343 14.88 2.60 -18.72
CA ALA A 343 16.22 2.38 -19.30
C ALA A 343 16.55 0.88 -19.36
N GLY A 344 16.28 0.12 -18.30
CA GLY A 344 16.47 -1.33 -18.29
C GLY A 344 15.68 -2.05 -19.38
N TYR A 345 14.40 -1.72 -19.53
CA TYR A 345 13.53 -2.28 -20.58
C TYR A 345 13.97 -1.88 -21.98
N LEU A 346 14.39 -0.62 -22.20
CA LEU A 346 14.91 -0.17 -23.48
C LEU A 346 16.18 -0.91 -23.87
N LEU A 347 17.10 -1.11 -22.92
CA LEU A 347 18.31 -1.89 -23.16
C LEU A 347 18.00 -3.34 -23.55
N LEU A 348 17.01 -3.98 -22.90
CA LEU A 348 16.56 -5.31 -23.29
C LEU A 348 15.90 -5.32 -24.67
N ALA A 349 15.07 -4.34 -25.01
CA ALA A 349 14.45 -4.23 -26.32
C ALA A 349 15.49 -4.02 -27.45
N LEU A 350 16.56 -3.31 -27.16
CA LEU A 350 17.65 -3.02 -28.08
C LEU A 350 18.81 -4.03 -28.00
N ALA A 351 18.74 -5.03 -27.10
CA ALA A 351 19.80 -5.99 -26.88
C ALA A 351 20.30 -6.70 -28.16
N PRO A 352 19.42 -7.11 -29.10
CA PRO A 352 19.91 -7.70 -30.36
C PRO A 352 20.66 -6.70 -31.25
N ALA A 353 20.25 -5.44 -31.32
CA ALA A 353 20.89 -4.42 -32.09
C ALA A 353 22.21 -3.95 -31.47
N LEU A 354 22.32 -3.96 -30.17
CA LEU A 354 23.51 -3.59 -29.43
C LEU A 354 24.46 -4.78 -29.16
N HIS A 355 24.11 -5.96 -29.64
CA HIS A 355 24.86 -7.22 -29.42
C HIS A 355 25.20 -7.45 -27.92
N LEU A 356 24.24 -7.18 -27.02
CA LEU A 356 24.47 -7.32 -25.59
C LEU A 356 24.66 -8.79 -25.21
N SER A 357 25.69 -9.04 -24.41
CA SER A 357 25.95 -10.39 -23.84
C SER A 357 24.80 -10.81 -22.91
N SER A 358 24.59 -12.11 -22.72
CA SER A 358 23.59 -12.66 -21.78
C SER A 358 23.73 -12.08 -20.37
N THR A 359 24.97 -11.86 -19.90
CA THR A 359 25.24 -11.24 -18.60
C THR A 359 24.79 -9.77 -18.57
N ALA A 360 25.04 -8.99 -19.62
CA ALA A 360 24.58 -7.59 -19.69
C ALA A 360 23.05 -7.51 -19.72
N GLN A 361 22.39 -8.38 -20.49
CA GLN A 361 20.93 -8.49 -20.49
C GLN A 361 20.37 -8.85 -19.11
N TYR A 362 21.01 -9.81 -18.41
CA TYR A 362 20.63 -10.17 -17.05
C TYR A 362 20.76 -9.00 -16.06
N MET A 363 21.82 -8.19 -16.16
CA MET A 363 21.99 -7.00 -15.32
C MET A 363 20.90 -5.96 -15.53
N CYS A 364 20.26 -5.89 -16.69
CA CYS A 364 19.12 -4.99 -16.93
C CYS A 364 17.88 -5.37 -16.12
N ILE A 365 17.76 -6.60 -15.63
CA ILE A 365 16.60 -7.04 -14.83
C ILE A 365 16.59 -6.35 -13.45
N PHE A 366 17.74 -6.02 -12.89
CA PHE A 366 17.85 -5.37 -11.55
C PHE A 366 17.18 -3.99 -11.51
N PRO A 367 17.52 -3.02 -12.40
CA PRO A 367 16.84 -1.73 -12.43
C PRO A 367 15.36 -1.85 -12.82
N ILE A 368 14.97 -2.84 -13.63
CA ILE A 368 13.58 -3.09 -13.97
C ILE A 368 12.79 -3.48 -12.72
N THR A 369 13.20 -4.53 -12.01
CA THR A 369 12.49 -5.06 -10.86
C THR A 369 12.46 -4.07 -9.70
N SER A 370 13.59 -3.49 -9.35
CA SER A 370 13.66 -2.48 -8.28
C SER A 370 12.85 -1.22 -8.63
N GLY A 371 12.85 -0.82 -9.91
CA GLY A 371 12.15 0.37 -10.38
C GLY A 371 10.64 0.25 -10.26
N PHE A 372 10.02 -0.76 -10.84
CA PHE A 372 8.56 -0.86 -10.78
C PHE A 372 8.04 -1.20 -9.38
N PHE A 373 8.72 -2.07 -8.59
CA PHE A 373 8.30 -2.36 -7.22
C PHE A 373 8.35 -1.12 -6.31
N SER A 374 9.42 -0.32 -6.41
CA SER A 374 9.55 0.92 -5.62
C SER A 374 8.54 1.98 -6.06
N ALA A 375 8.30 2.12 -7.37
CA ALA A 375 7.33 3.07 -7.88
C ALA A 375 5.89 2.71 -7.50
N VAL A 376 5.49 1.42 -7.60
CA VAL A 376 4.15 0.94 -7.16
C VAL A 376 3.91 1.29 -5.70
N THR A 377 4.87 0.95 -4.82
CA THR A 377 4.79 1.24 -3.39
C THR A 377 4.55 2.72 -3.13
N THR A 378 5.35 3.56 -3.78
CA THR A 378 5.30 5.01 -3.55
C THR A 378 4.03 5.65 -4.12
N VAL A 379 3.51 5.18 -5.28
CA VAL A 379 2.24 5.67 -5.87
C VAL A 379 1.05 5.38 -4.96
N ILE A 380 0.97 4.18 -4.36
CA ILE A 380 -0.10 3.83 -3.44
C ILE A 380 -0.09 4.76 -2.22
N VAL A 381 1.09 4.98 -1.61
CA VAL A 381 1.23 5.90 -0.48
C VAL A 381 0.89 7.35 -0.88
N TRP A 382 1.34 7.77 -2.06
CA TRP A 382 1.05 9.12 -2.59
C TRP A 382 -0.45 9.37 -2.77
N THR A 383 -1.17 8.35 -3.25
CA THR A 383 -2.63 8.37 -3.41
C THR A 383 -3.34 8.57 -2.07
N VAL A 384 -2.94 7.82 -1.03
CA VAL A 384 -3.54 7.89 0.31
C VAL A 384 -3.21 9.22 1.00
N ASN A 385 -1.96 9.69 0.88
CA ASN A 385 -1.48 10.88 1.58
C ASN A 385 -2.11 12.19 1.08
N ASN A 386 -2.58 12.23 -0.17
CA ASN A 386 -3.10 13.44 -0.79
C ASN A 386 -4.63 13.59 -0.71
N GLN A 387 -5.28 12.83 0.17
CA GLN A 387 -6.70 12.96 0.47
C GLN A 387 -6.91 13.39 1.93
N GLN A 388 -7.79 14.35 2.16
CA GLN A 388 -8.05 14.92 3.49
C GLN A 388 -9.02 14.05 4.29
N SER A 389 -10.15 13.65 3.68
CA SER A 389 -11.20 12.87 4.33
C SER A 389 -10.95 11.36 4.22
N GLU A 390 -11.50 10.59 5.15
CA GLU A 390 -11.45 9.12 5.12
C GLU A 390 -12.21 8.57 3.92
N GLU A 391 -13.39 9.12 3.63
CA GLU A 391 -14.20 8.75 2.47
C GLU A 391 -13.49 9.07 1.15
N GLY A 392 -12.77 10.19 1.10
CA GLY A 392 -11.93 10.56 -0.04
C GLY A 392 -10.76 9.60 -0.25
N ARG A 393 -10.09 9.17 0.83
CA ARG A 393 -9.01 8.16 0.78
C ARG A 393 -9.52 6.83 0.26
N GLY A 394 -10.64 6.33 0.84
CA GLY A 394 -11.26 5.09 0.40
C GLY A 394 -11.67 5.12 -1.07
N SER A 395 -12.33 6.20 -1.50
CA SER A 395 -12.77 6.39 -2.88
C SER A 395 -11.60 6.47 -3.87
N ASN A 396 -10.51 7.15 -3.48
CA ASN A 396 -9.33 7.30 -4.34
C ASN A 396 -8.58 5.96 -4.49
N VAL A 397 -8.47 5.18 -3.41
CA VAL A 397 -7.90 3.83 -3.44
C VAL A 397 -8.76 2.88 -4.28
N ALA A 398 -10.10 2.98 -4.18
CA ALA A 398 -11.00 2.20 -5.02
C ALA A 398 -10.85 2.55 -6.51
N LEU A 399 -10.78 3.84 -6.85
CA LEU A 399 -10.54 4.30 -8.23
C LEU A 399 -9.18 3.83 -8.76
N LEU A 400 -8.14 3.94 -7.92
CA LEU A 400 -6.79 3.45 -8.23
C LEU A 400 -6.83 1.97 -8.62
N ASN A 401 -7.55 1.14 -7.84
CA ASN A 401 -7.67 -0.29 -8.09
C ASN A 401 -8.47 -0.59 -9.35
N VAL A 402 -9.67 -0.02 -9.49
CA VAL A 402 -10.55 -0.30 -10.65
C VAL A 402 -9.82 -0.02 -11.95
N ILE A 403 -9.09 1.09 -12.05
CA ILE A 403 -8.32 1.42 -13.26
C ILE A 403 -7.02 0.60 -13.31
N GLY A 404 -6.32 0.48 -12.20
CA GLY A 404 -5.01 -0.14 -12.14
C GLY A 404 -5.01 -1.63 -12.43
N GLN A 405 -6.06 -2.36 -12.02
CA GLN A 405 -6.18 -3.81 -12.26
C GLN A 405 -6.50 -4.18 -13.72
N LEU A 406 -6.78 -3.20 -14.57
CA LEU A 406 -6.83 -3.43 -16.01
C LEU A 406 -5.41 -3.60 -16.62
N GLY A 407 -4.36 -3.09 -15.96
CA GLY A 407 -2.97 -3.24 -16.40
C GLY A 407 -2.51 -4.70 -16.56
N PRO A 408 -2.75 -5.58 -15.58
CA PRO A 408 -2.42 -6.99 -15.68
C PRO A 408 -3.01 -7.71 -16.89
N LEU A 409 -4.20 -7.36 -17.34
CA LEU A 409 -4.81 -7.97 -18.54
C LEU A 409 -3.95 -7.73 -19.79
N LEU A 410 -3.31 -6.56 -19.85
CA LEU A 410 -2.36 -6.25 -20.90
C LEU A 410 -1.00 -6.91 -20.63
N GLY A 411 -0.51 -6.83 -19.39
CA GLY A 411 0.81 -7.34 -18.98
C GLY A 411 1.02 -8.82 -19.25
N THR A 412 -0.02 -9.64 -19.06
CA THR A 412 0.04 -11.09 -19.30
C THR A 412 0.19 -11.48 -20.77
N ARG A 413 -0.07 -10.56 -21.71
CA ARG A 413 -0.01 -10.80 -23.15
C ARG A 413 1.20 -10.16 -23.84
N LEU A 414 2.11 -9.52 -23.07
CA LEU A 414 3.25 -8.80 -23.65
C LEU A 414 4.40 -9.72 -24.08
N TYR A 415 4.43 -10.97 -23.62
CA TYR A 415 5.54 -11.88 -23.86
C TYR A 415 5.07 -13.19 -24.52
N PRO A 416 4.44 -13.13 -25.73
CA PRO A 416 4.00 -14.31 -26.45
C PRO A 416 5.21 -15.11 -26.95
N GLU A 417 5.07 -16.45 -27.01
CA GLU A 417 6.16 -17.32 -27.48
C GLU A 417 6.60 -17.02 -28.93
N SER A 418 5.72 -16.43 -29.73
CA SER A 418 6.04 -16.00 -31.10
C SER A 418 7.14 -14.93 -31.18
N ASP A 419 7.33 -14.16 -30.10
CA ASP A 419 8.35 -13.10 -30.04
C ASP A 419 9.64 -13.59 -29.36
N ALA A 420 9.71 -14.87 -28.95
CA ALA A 420 10.93 -15.46 -28.41
C ALA A 420 12.05 -15.50 -29.48
N PRO A 421 13.33 -15.45 -29.07
CA PRO A 421 13.84 -15.37 -27.70
C PRO A 421 13.98 -13.93 -27.18
N THR A 422 13.81 -12.91 -28.03
CA THR A 422 14.19 -11.53 -27.71
C THR A 422 13.10 -10.71 -27.05
N TYR A 423 11.83 -11.06 -27.23
CA TYR A 423 10.65 -10.35 -26.71
C TYR A 423 10.69 -8.83 -26.88
N LYS A 424 11.26 -8.37 -28.00
CA LYS A 424 11.53 -6.96 -28.28
C LYS A 424 10.30 -6.06 -28.10
N LYS A 425 9.12 -6.52 -28.60
CA LYS A 425 7.87 -5.73 -28.52
C LYS A 425 7.41 -5.61 -27.05
N GLY A 426 7.45 -6.70 -26.28
CA GLY A 426 7.06 -6.69 -24.86
C GLY A 426 7.93 -5.74 -24.06
N HIS A 427 9.25 -5.81 -24.23
CA HIS A 427 10.18 -4.91 -23.56
C HIS A 427 9.98 -3.45 -23.97
N ALA A 428 9.79 -3.16 -25.26
CA ALA A 428 9.55 -1.80 -25.75
C ALA A 428 8.24 -1.20 -25.20
N LEU A 429 7.16 -2.01 -25.12
CA LEU A 429 5.89 -1.57 -24.53
C LEU A 429 6.02 -1.31 -23.03
N CYS A 430 6.70 -2.18 -22.29
CA CYS A 430 6.97 -1.95 -20.86
C CYS A 430 7.81 -0.68 -20.66
N ALA A 431 8.82 -0.42 -21.51
CA ALA A 431 9.57 0.82 -21.46
C ALA A 431 8.68 2.04 -21.69
N GLY A 432 7.76 1.98 -22.67
CA GLY A 432 6.77 3.03 -22.92
C GLY A 432 5.88 3.29 -21.72
N PHE A 433 5.37 2.25 -21.04
CA PHE A 433 4.58 2.40 -19.84
C PHE A 433 5.38 3.00 -18.67
N MET A 434 6.65 2.62 -18.49
CA MET A 434 7.50 3.24 -17.48
C MET A 434 7.78 4.72 -17.78
N GLY A 435 7.97 5.07 -19.06
CA GLY A 435 8.06 6.46 -19.51
C GLY A 435 6.76 7.25 -19.23
N LEU A 436 5.61 6.62 -19.46
CA LEU A 436 4.30 7.21 -19.14
C LEU A 436 4.15 7.46 -17.62
N VAL A 437 4.61 6.54 -16.76
CA VAL A 437 4.63 6.76 -15.30
C VAL A 437 5.45 7.99 -14.94
N ALA A 438 6.66 8.13 -15.49
CA ALA A 438 7.52 9.29 -15.23
C ALA A 438 6.85 10.59 -15.69
N LEU A 439 6.18 10.58 -16.83
CA LEU A 439 5.44 11.74 -17.38
C LEU A 439 4.25 12.10 -16.48
N LEU A 440 3.37 11.14 -16.17
CA LEU A 440 2.19 11.38 -15.34
C LEU A 440 2.56 11.84 -13.93
N ALA A 441 3.60 11.24 -13.32
CA ALA A 441 4.11 11.66 -12.02
C ALA A 441 4.67 13.09 -12.06
N THR A 442 5.34 13.48 -13.14
CA THR A 442 5.82 14.85 -13.33
C THR A 442 4.66 15.84 -13.46
N ILE A 443 3.65 15.51 -14.27
CA ILE A 443 2.45 16.35 -14.43
C ILE A 443 1.75 16.52 -13.09
N LEU A 444 1.52 15.42 -12.35
CA LEU A 444 0.87 15.47 -11.05
C LEU A 444 1.68 16.31 -10.06
N ARG A 445 3.01 16.15 -10.01
CA ARG A 445 3.88 17.00 -9.17
C ARG A 445 3.69 18.48 -9.47
N LEU A 446 3.68 18.88 -10.75
CA LEU A 446 3.48 20.28 -11.15
C LEU A 446 2.11 20.81 -10.72
N LEU A 447 1.05 19.99 -10.85
CA LEU A 447 -0.28 20.36 -10.38
C LEU A 447 -0.33 20.53 -8.86
N LEU A 448 0.33 19.66 -8.09
CA LEU A 448 0.36 19.73 -6.63
C LEU A 448 1.19 20.92 -6.14
N VAL A 449 2.31 21.25 -6.80
CA VAL A 449 3.11 22.44 -6.49
C VAL A 449 2.26 23.70 -6.68
N ARG A 450 1.52 23.81 -7.80
CA ARG A 450 0.62 24.94 -8.04
C ARG A 450 -0.51 25.00 -7.02
N ALA A 451 -1.10 23.85 -6.68
CA ALA A 451 -2.16 23.78 -5.67
C ALA A 451 -1.65 24.22 -4.27
N ASN A 452 -0.45 23.79 -3.87
CA ASN A 452 0.16 24.21 -2.62
C ASN A 452 0.47 25.71 -2.60
N ALA A 453 0.95 26.29 -3.73
CA ALA A 453 1.20 27.73 -3.83
C ALA A 453 -0.11 28.52 -3.62
N SER A 454 -1.19 28.13 -4.31
CA SER A 454 -2.49 28.80 -4.13
C SER A 454 -3.07 28.65 -2.72
N LEU A 455 -2.84 27.52 -2.03
CA LEU A 455 -3.25 27.34 -0.64
C LEU A 455 -2.46 28.26 0.31
N ARG A 456 -1.15 28.45 0.09
CA ARG A 456 -0.33 29.35 0.89
C ARG A 456 -0.73 30.82 0.70
N GLU A 457 -0.95 31.25 -0.54
CA GLU A 457 -1.44 32.60 -0.85
C GLU A 457 -2.78 32.89 -0.17
N ALA A 458 -3.73 31.94 -0.24
CA ALA A 458 -5.03 32.08 0.39
C ALA A 458 -4.93 32.15 1.93
N ARG A 459 -3.98 31.48 2.55
CA ARG A 459 -3.71 31.58 4.00
C ARG A 459 -3.16 32.95 4.38
N THR A 460 -2.17 33.44 3.63
CA THR A 460 -1.58 34.74 3.89
C THR A 460 -2.64 35.85 3.84
N SER A 461 -3.49 35.84 2.80
CA SER A 461 -4.59 36.81 2.65
C SER A 461 -5.61 36.71 3.79
N ALA A 462 -5.95 35.49 4.24
CA ALA A 462 -6.89 35.32 5.35
C ALA A 462 -6.33 35.80 6.70
N THR A 463 -5.02 35.70 6.89
CA THR A 463 -4.34 36.21 8.09
C THR A 463 -4.30 37.73 8.08
N GLU A 464 -4.08 38.39 6.94
CA GLU A 464 -4.08 39.83 6.78
C GLU A 464 -5.48 40.45 7.00
N ASP A 465 -6.56 39.77 6.58
CA ASP A 465 -7.93 40.25 6.76
C ASP A 465 -8.51 40.04 8.18
N GLY A 466 -7.77 39.41 9.10
CA GLY A 466 -8.20 39.13 10.47
C GLY A 466 -9.43 38.22 10.58
N ALA A 467 -9.83 37.61 9.50
CA ALA A 467 -10.98 36.73 9.42
C ALA A 467 -10.53 35.27 9.31
N ALA A 468 -10.79 34.48 10.36
CA ALA A 468 -10.70 33.02 10.30
C ALA A 468 -11.79 32.46 9.36
N LYS A 469 -11.67 32.74 8.05
CA LYS A 469 -12.55 32.15 7.03
C LYS A 469 -12.04 30.76 6.63
N PRO A 470 -12.91 29.75 6.56
CA PRO A 470 -12.52 28.46 6.00
C PRO A 470 -12.06 28.66 4.54
N LEU A 471 -10.83 28.26 4.24
CA LEU A 471 -10.24 28.38 2.91
C LEU A 471 -10.97 27.39 1.97
N VAL A 472 -11.74 27.92 1.04
CA VAL A 472 -12.41 27.15 0.00
C VAL A 472 -11.46 27.06 -1.20
N GLY A 473 -10.69 25.98 -1.30
CA GLY A 473 -9.98 25.66 -2.55
C GLY A 473 -10.97 25.22 -3.64
N SER A 474 -10.55 25.22 -4.90
CA SER A 474 -11.37 24.86 -6.06
C SER A 474 -12.06 23.48 -6.00
N HIS A 475 -11.77 22.66 -4.98
CA HIS A 475 -12.28 21.31 -4.78
C HIS A 475 -12.73 21.00 -3.33
N GLY A 476 -13.12 21.99 -2.54
CA GLY A 476 -13.66 21.81 -1.18
C GLY A 476 -12.89 22.61 -0.12
N VAL A 477 -13.49 22.69 1.08
CA VAL A 477 -12.94 23.43 2.23
C VAL A 477 -11.67 22.74 2.70
N ALA A 478 -10.51 23.40 2.56
CA ALA A 478 -9.28 22.98 3.21
C ALA A 478 -9.28 23.48 4.65
N THR A 479 -9.41 22.58 5.62
CA THR A 479 -9.34 22.91 7.05
C THR A 479 -7.90 22.76 7.55
N GLY A 480 -7.41 23.74 8.27
CA GLY A 480 -6.10 23.67 8.95
C GLY A 480 -4.88 23.70 8.01
N ASP A 481 -3.76 23.19 8.49
CA ASP A 481 -2.45 23.20 7.83
C ASP A 481 -2.25 22.14 6.74
N PHE A 482 -3.32 21.74 6.04
CA PHE A 482 -3.19 20.74 4.99
C PHE A 482 -2.38 21.27 3.80
N GLU A 483 -1.29 20.57 3.49
CA GLU A 483 -0.55 20.69 2.22
C GLU A 483 -0.51 19.33 1.50
N TYR A 484 -0.55 19.38 0.17
CA TYR A 484 -0.35 18.20 -0.64
C TYR A 484 1.11 17.74 -0.54
N MET A 485 1.32 16.46 -0.34
CA MET A 485 2.66 15.86 -0.37
C MET A 485 3.12 15.71 -1.83
N LEU A 486 4.28 16.29 -2.13
CA LEU A 486 4.82 16.35 -3.50
C LEU A 486 5.44 15.02 -3.95
#